data_252ee430ead84122e87009f34e18f9fd
#
_entry.id   252ee430ead84122e87009f34e18f9fd
#
_cell.length_a   1.000
_cell.length_b   1.000
_cell.length_c   1.000
_cell.angle_alpha   90.00
_cell.angle_beta   90.00
_cell.angle_gamma   90.00
#
_symmetry.space_group_name_H-M   'P 1'
#
loop_
_entity.id
_entity.type
_entity.pdbx_description
1 polymer ?
#
loop_
_entity_poly.entity_id
_entity_poly.type
_entity_poly.pdbx_seq_one_letter_code
_entity_poly.pdbx_strand_id
1 'polypeptide(L)'
;MSRTAILTAILAFVILGGCDSNAPRQNADQEIIALERSALDKWAQSNTDGYIDISADEITWFDFTPGAQLRIDGLQAVRDFLKPLTGNIPPHTYDLVNPKVQIYGNTAILTFHWKASMTDGTPLDGWKTTSVYNWKDGKWRQVHAHWSVVQSE
;
A
#
# COMPACT_ATOMS: atom_id res chain seq x y z
N MET A 1 -9.95 -70.48 32.50
CA MET A 1 -9.33 -69.89 31.28
C MET A 1 -9.75 -68.44 31.16
N SER A 2 -8.91 -67.56 31.69
CA SER A 2 -9.20 -66.09 31.75
C SER A 2 -8.54 -65.40 30.54
N ARG A 3 -9.35 -64.71 29.71
CA ARG A 3 -8.85 -63.89 28.61
C ARG A 3 -8.75 -62.46 29.05
N THR A 4 -7.52 -61.98 29.24
CA THR A 4 -7.21 -60.60 29.53
C THR A 4 -7.24 -59.81 28.23
N ALA A 5 -8.18 -58.86 28.09
CA ALA A 5 -8.20 -57.93 26.96
C ALA A 5 -7.31 -56.73 27.26
N ILE A 6 -6.29 -56.51 26.44
CA ILE A 6 -5.39 -55.37 26.50
C ILE A 6 -6.02 -54.25 25.67
N LEU A 7 -6.44 -53.18 26.34
CA LEU A 7 -6.95 -51.94 25.72
C LEU A 7 -5.76 -51.05 25.34
N THR A 8 -5.47 -50.94 24.05
CA THR A 8 -4.44 -50.02 23.55
C THR A 8 -5.06 -48.60 23.35
N ALA A 9 -4.74 -47.69 24.24
CA ALA A 9 -5.14 -46.31 24.10
C ALA A 9 -4.22 -45.62 23.07
N ILE A 10 -4.80 -45.22 21.90
CA ILE A 10 -4.11 -44.41 20.91
C ILE A 10 -4.25 -42.94 21.33
N LEU A 11 -3.16 -42.34 21.81
CA LEU A 11 -3.06 -40.92 22.13
C LEU A 11 -2.87 -40.14 20.81
N ALA A 12 -3.93 -39.54 20.29
CA ALA A 12 -3.86 -38.65 19.14
C ALA A 12 -3.21 -37.33 19.57
N PHE A 13 -1.99 -37.11 19.13
CA PHE A 13 -1.28 -35.83 19.30
C PHE A 13 -1.82 -34.85 18.24
N VAL A 14 -2.72 -33.95 18.65
CA VAL A 14 -3.15 -32.82 17.82
C VAL A 14 -2.04 -31.79 17.86
N ILE A 15 -1.22 -31.74 16.82
CA ILE A 15 -0.29 -30.63 16.60
C ILE A 15 -1.11 -29.43 16.19
N LEU A 16 -1.42 -28.55 17.13
CA LEU A 16 -1.88 -27.20 16.87
C LEU A 16 -0.69 -26.44 16.26
N GLY A 17 -0.55 -26.49 14.95
CA GLY A 17 0.35 -25.61 14.21
C GLY A 17 -0.07 -24.17 14.45
N GLY A 18 0.53 -23.49 15.43
CA GLY A 18 0.42 -22.05 15.56
C GLY A 18 0.97 -21.43 14.28
N CYS A 19 0.11 -20.78 13.49
CA CYS A 19 0.59 -19.92 12.43
C CYS A 19 1.42 -18.82 13.08
N ASP A 20 2.72 -18.85 12.85
CA ASP A 20 3.65 -17.81 13.29
C ASP A 20 3.28 -16.54 12.50
N SER A 21 2.51 -15.65 13.14
CA SER A 21 2.00 -14.40 12.53
C SER A 21 3.14 -13.41 12.18
N ASN A 22 4.38 -13.74 12.55
CA ASN A 22 5.58 -12.95 12.30
C ASN A 22 6.43 -13.43 11.12
N ALA A 23 6.08 -14.53 10.45
CA ALA A 23 6.82 -14.93 9.24
C ALA A 23 6.65 -13.87 8.15
N PRO A 24 7.74 -13.42 7.49
CA PRO A 24 7.64 -12.51 6.36
C PRO A 24 6.72 -13.13 5.30
N ARG A 25 5.73 -12.38 4.85
CA ARG A 25 4.84 -12.84 3.76
C ARG A 25 5.67 -13.00 2.50
N GLN A 26 5.60 -14.16 1.90
CA GLN A 26 6.28 -14.41 0.64
C GLN A 26 5.76 -13.41 -0.42
N ASN A 27 6.66 -12.69 -1.09
CA ASN A 27 6.36 -11.68 -2.12
C ASN A 27 5.60 -10.41 -1.64
N ALA A 28 5.59 -10.10 -0.35
CA ALA A 28 4.90 -8.92 0.16
C ALA A 28 5.43 -7.61 -0.45
N ASP A 29 6.71 -7.53 -0.78
CA ASP A 29 7.33 -6.41 -1.49
C ASP A 29 6.73 -6.20 -2.88
N GLN A 30 6.54 -7.28 -3.64
CA GLN A 30 5.92 -7.24 -4.97
C GLN A 30 4.43 -6.86 -4.88
N GLU A 31 3.70 -7.38 -3.88
CA GLU A 31 2.31 -7.04 -3.64
C GLU A 31 2.15 -5.53 -3.34
N ILE A 32 3.00 -4.97 -2.48
CA ILE A 32 2.99 -3.55 -2.13
C ILE A 32 3.27 -2.67 -3.35
N ILE A 33 4.31 -3.01 -4.14
CA ILE A 33 4.64 -2.27 -5.36
C ILE A 33 3.49 -2.37 -6.38
N ALA A 34 2.85 -3.53 -6.50
CA ALA A 34 1.72 -3.72 -7.40
C ALA A 34 0.49 -2.89 -6.98
N LEU A 35 0.21 -2.78 -5.68
CA LEU A 35 -0.85 -1.92 -5.16
C LEU A 35 -0.59 -0.45 -5.49
N GLU A 36 0.62 0.05 -5.23
CA GLU A 36 0.98 1.44 -5.55
C GLU A 36 0.87 1.70 -7.06
N ARG A 37 1.37 0.78 -7.91
CA ARG A 37 1.23 0.89 -9.36
C ARG A 37 -0.23 0.93 -9.80
N SER A 38 -1.10 0.11 -9.21
CA SER A 38 -2.52 0.09 -9.56
C SER A 38 -3.22 1.44 -9.28
N ALA A 39 -2.79 2.15 -8.23
CA ALA A 39 -3.30 3.48 -7.92
C ALA A 39 -2.73 4.53 -8.89
N LEU A 40 -1.43 4.48 -9.18
CA LEU A 40 -0.77 5.39 -10.12
C LEU A 40 -1.22 5.21 -11.56
N ASP A 41 -1.54 3.98 -11.99
CA ASP A 41 -2.10 3.72 -13.32
C ASP A 41 -3.46 4.42 -13.53
N LYS A 42 -4.30 4.42 -12.49
CA LYS A 42 -5.56 5.18 -12.50
C LYS A 42 -5.29 6.69 -12.43
N TRP A 43 -4.35 7.12 -11.59
CA TRP A 43 -3.93 8.52 -11.49
C TRP A 43 -3.47 9.08 -12.84
N ALA A 44 -2.65 8.35 -13.58
CA ALA A 44 -2.17 8.73 -14.91
C ALA A 44 -3.31 8.88 -15.93
N GLN A 45 -4.48 8.31 -15.66
CA GLN A 45 -5.71 8.43 -16.43
C GLN A 45 -6.70 9.46 -15.83
N SER A 46 -6.24 10.32 -14.93
CA SER A 46 -7.05 11.33 -14.24
C SER A 46 -8.15 10.73 -13.34
N ASN A 47 -7.96 9.51 -12.86
CA ASN A 47 -8.88 8.83 -11.95
C ASN A 47 -8.24 8.67 -10.56
N THR A 48 -8.73 9.44 -9.59
CA THR A 48 -8.21 9.46 -8.22
C THR A 48 -8.71 8.30 -7.35
N ASP A 49 -9.69 7.52 -7.81
CA ASP A 49 -10.23 6.37 -7.08
C ASP A 49 -9.17 5.28 -6.83
N GLY A 50 -8.07 5.28 -7.59
CA GLY A 50 -6.97 4.35 -7.38
C GLY A 50 -6.44 4.39 -5.96
N TYR A 51 -6.21 5.58 -5.41
CA TYR A 51 -5.75 5.75 -4.04
C TYR A 51 -6.84 5.47 -3.00
N ILE A 52 -8.10 5.73 -3.33
CA ILE A 52 -9.23 5.38 -2.46
C ILE A 52 -9.35 3.86 -2.31
N ASP A 53 -9.15 3.12 -3.40
CA ASP A 53 -9.30 1.66 -3.44
C ASP A 53 -8.24 0.92 -2.60
N ILE A 54 -7.02 1.46 -2.52
CA ILE A 54 -5.92 0.84 -1.76
C ILE A 54 -5.83 1.33 -0.31
N SER A 55 -6.51 2.42 0.04
CA SER A 55 -6.44 3.03 1.37
C SER A 55 -7.30 2.30 2.40
N ALA A 56 -6.88 2.41 3.67
CA ALA A 56 -7.66 2.04 4.84
C ALA A 56 -8.57 3.19 5.28
N ASP A 57 -9.62 2.89 6.06
CA ASP A 57 -10.55 3.90 6.57
C ASP A 57 -9.85 4.94 7.46
N GLU A 58 -8.81 4.50 8.21
CA GLU A 58 -8.01 5.31 9.12
C GLU A 58 -6.79 5.98 8.47
N ILE A 59 -6.70 6.04 7.14
CA ILE A 59 -5.55 6.63 6.43
C ILE A 59 -5.24 8.06 6.90
N THR A 60 -3.95 8.37 6.97
CA THR A 60 -3.45 9.74 7.11
C THR A 60 -2.68 10.14 5.85
N TRP A 61 -2.79 11.40 5.43
CA TRP A 61 -2.20 11.86 4.19
C TRP A 61 -1.54 13.22 4.34
N PHE A 62 -0.30 13.34 3.90
CA PHE A 62 0.37 14.60 3.65
C PHE A 62 0.56 14.81 2.16
N ASP A 63 0.30 16.01 1.69
CA ASP A 63 0.42 16.39 0.29
C ASP A 63 1.10 17.76 0.15
N PHE A 64 1.70 18.01 -1.00
CA PHE A 64 2.32 19.31 -1.34
C PHE A 64 1.37 20.22 -2.11
N THR A 65 0.19 19.74 -2.49
CA THR A 65 -0.80 20.52 -3.26
C THR A 65 -1.27 21.72 -2.45
N PRO A 66 -1.40 22.90 -3.07
CA PRO A 66 -1.94 24.08 -2.39
C PRO A 66 -3.30 23.79 -1.74
N GLY A 67 -3.42 24.12 -0.46
CA GLY A 67 -4.59 23.78 0.36
C GLY A 67 -4.44 22.52 1.24
N ALA A 68 -3.48 21.63 0.95
CA ALA A 68 -3.15 20.46 1.77
C ALA A 68 -2.09 20.78 2.85
N GLN A 69 -2.21 21.92 3.52
CA GLN A 69 -1.22 22.39 4.50
C GLN A 69 -1.21 21.61 5.81
N LEU A 70 -2.28 20.86 6.07
CA LEU A 70 -2.45 20.05 7.27
C LEU A 70 -2.54 18.58 6.90
N ARG A 71 -2.33 17.72 7.88
CA ARG A 71 -2.59 16.29 7.71
C ARG A 71 -4.07 16.07 7.42
N ILE A 72 -4.35 15.29 6.41
CA ILE A 72 -5.71 14.85 6.07
C ILE A 72 -5.93 13.51 6.78
N ASP A 73 -6.97 13.40 7.57
CA ASP A 73 -7.27 12.24 8.40
C ASP A 73 -8.55 11.54 7.95
N GLY A 74 -8.42 10.26 7.62
CA GLY A 74 -9.52 9.37 7.25
C GLY A 74 -9.85 9.33 5.76
N LEU A 75 -10.36 8.18 5.32
CA LEU A 75 -10.62 7.89 3.90
C LEU A 75 -11.60 8.89 3.26
N GLN A 76 -12.63 9.30 3.99
CA GLN A 76 -13.59 10.26 3.46
C GLN A 76 -12.95 11.62 3.21
N ALA A 77 -12.12 12.11 4.14
CA ALA A 77 -11.42 13.38 3.96
C ALA A 77 -10.41 13.33 2.80
N VAL A 78 -9.70 12.20 2.61
CA VAL A 78 -8.83 11.99 1.45
C VAL A 78 -9.63 11.96 0.16
N ARG A 79 -10.79 11.30 0.13
CA ARG A 79 -11.70 11.30 -1.02
C ARG A 79 -12.14 12.72 -1.39
N ASP A 80 -12.57 13.50 -0.42
CA ASP A 80 -13.05 14.89 -0.63
C ASP A 80 -11.91 15.79 -1.13
N PHE A 81 -10.69 15.59 -0.62
CA PHE A 81 -9.49 16.28 -1.07
C PHE A 81 -9.12 15.92 -2.52
N LEU A 82 -9.16 14.65 -2.90
CA LEU A 82 -8.78 14.18 -4.23
C LEU A 82 -9.86 14.42 -5.30
N LYS A 83 -11.13 14.47 -4.90
CA LYS A 83 -12.27 14.60 -5.82
C LYS A 83 -12.15 15.74 -6.86
N PRO A 84 -11.71 16.96 -6.51
CA PRO A 84 -11.54 18.04 -7.48
C PRO A 84 -10.47 17.76 -8.54
N LEU A 85 -9.56 16.82 -8.30
CA LEU A 85 -8.50 16.45 -9.22
C LEU A 85 -8.97 15.43 -10.26
N THR A 86 -10.03 14.68 -9.99
CA THR A 86 -10.58 13.69 -10.92
C THR A 86 -11.04 14.37 -12.22
N GLY A 87 -10.51 13.87 -13.35
CA GLY A 87 -10.77 14.46 -14.68
C GLY A 87 -9.94 15.72 -14.99
N ASN A 88 -9.17 16.24 -14.03
CA ASN A 88 -8.36 17.46 -14.18
C ASN A 88 -6.84 17.20 -14.18
N ILE A 89 -6.40 15.96 -13.92
CA ILE A 89 -5.00 15.58 -14.03
C ILE A 89 -4.69 15.33 -15.50
N PRO A 90 -3.70 16.01 -16.10
CA PRO A 90 -3.34 15.75 -17.49
C PRO A 90 -2.88 14.29 -17.67
N PRO A 91 -3.28 13.61 -18.77
CA PRO A 91 -2.78 12.28 -19.08
C PRO A 91 -1.25 12.28 -19.22
N HIS A 92 -0.61 11.33 -18.58
CA HIS A 92 0.86 11.24 -18.52
C HIS A 92 1.34 9.79 -18.41
N THR A 93 2.61 9.58 -18.69
CA THR A 93 3.32 8.34 -18.36
C THR A 93 4.17 8.56 -17.12
N TYR A 94 4.49 7.49 -16.39
CA TYR A 94 5.28 7.60 -15.17
C TYR A 94 6.20 6.40 -14.97
N ASP A 95 7.23 6.60 -14.15
CA ASP A 95 8.12 5.57 -13.63
C ASP A 95 8.18 5.64 -12.10
N LEU A 96 8.13 4.46 -11.46
CA LEU A 96 8.59 4.31 -10.08
C LEU A 96 10.10 4.09 -10.11
N VAL A 97 10.85 5.07 -9.66
CA VAL A 97 12.31 5.02 -9.65
C VAL A 97 12.80 4.57 -8.28
N ASN A 98 13.61 3.50 -8.27
CA ASN A 98 14.21 2.91 -7.07
C ASN A 98 13.20 2.59 -5.95
N PRO A 99 12.10 1.86 -6.21
CA PRO A 99 11.17 1.47 -5.18
C PRO A 99 11.86 0.56 -4.16
N LYS A 100 11.70 0.88 -2.89
CA LYS A 100 12.22 0.08 -1.77
C LYS A 100 11.10 -0.20 -0.79
N VAL A 101 10.87 -1.47 -0.52
CA VAL A 101 9.93 -1.94 0.51
C VAL A 101 10.70 -2.46 1.72
N GLN A 102 10.30 -2.03 2.90
CA GLN A 102 10.80 -2.51 4.20
C GLN A 102 9.61 -3.10 4.96
N ILE A 103 9.73 -4.33 5.45
CA ILE A 103 8.64 -5.06 6.09
C ILE A 103 8.95 -5.29 7.57
N TYR A 104 8.00 -4.94 8.42
CA TYR A 104 8.08 -5.06 9.88
C TYR A 104 6.79 -5.72 10.40
N GLY A 105 6.77 -7.04 10.45
CA GLY A 105 5.59 -7.82 10.81
C GLY A 105 4.43 -7.58 9.84
N ASN A 106 3.36 -6.96 10.33
CA ASN A 106 2.18 -6.61 9.52
C ASN A 106 2.26 -5.21 8.89
N THR A 107 3.39 -4.52 9.01
CA THR A 107 3.57 -3.17 8.45
C THR A 107 4.63 -3.21 7.35
N ALA A 108 4.37 -2.53 6.25
CA ALA A 108 5.33 -2.31 5.18
C ALA A 108 5.47 -0.82 4.91
N ILE A 109 6.71 -0.38 4.64
CA ILE A 109 7.03 0.98 4.24
C ILE A 109 7.59 0.92 2.83
N LEU A 110 6.92 1.58 1.89
CA LEU A 110 7.38 1.76 0.52
C LEU A 110 7.89 3.19 0.33
N THR A 111 9.10 3.31 -0.19
CA THR A 111 9.66 4.60 -0.61
C THR A 111 10.11 4.53 -2.06
N PHE A 112 9.87 5.59 -2.83
CA PHE A 112 10.31 5.70 -4.22
C PHE A 112 10.34 7.16 -4.68
N HIS A 113 10.98 7.41 -5.83
CA HIS A 113 10.79 8.64 -6.59
C HIS A 113 9.82 8.36 -7.74
N TRP A 114 8.87 9.25 -7.92
CA TRP A 114 7.99 9.26 -9.07
C TRP A 114 8.54 10.25 -10.10
N LYS A 115 8.72 9.77 -11.33
CA LYS A 115 9.07 10.61 -12.48
C LYS A 115 7.98 10.43 -13.52
N ALA A 116 7.57 11.51 -14.15
CA ALA A 116 6.53 11.46 -15.16
C ALA A 116 6.81 12.41 -16.31
N SER A 117 6.15 12.15 -17.42
CA SER A 117 6.15 13.02 -18.59
C SER A 117 4.74 13.07 -19.19
N MET A 118 4.37 14.22 -19.68
CA MET A 118 3.19 14.40 -20.49
C MET A 118 3.23 13.47 -21.71
N THR A 119 2.10 13.23 -22.35
CA THR A 119 2.03 12.37 -23.55
C THR A 119 2.83 12.90 -24.75
N ASP A 120 3.16 14.18 -24.77
CA ASP A 120 4.05 14.80 -25.76
C ASP A 120 5.54 14.71 -25.40
N GLY A 121 5.87 14.07 -24.26
CA GLY A 121 7.24 13.91 -23.76
C GLY A 121 7.73 15.06 -22.86
N THR A 122 6.92 16.09 -22.61
CA THR A 122 7.29 17.18 -21.70
C THR A 122 7.43 16.62 -20.27
N PRO A 123 8.60 16.77 -19.60
CA PRO A 123 8.80 16.28 -18.25
C PRO A 123 7.93 17.03 -17.24
N LEU A 124 7.41 16.29 -16.25
CA LEU A 124 6.73 16.86 -15.08
C LEU A 124 7.69 16.93 -13.90
N ASP A 125 7.36 17.77 -12.91
CA ASP A 125 8.12 17.83 -11.67
C ASP A 125 8.17 16.45 -11.01
N GLY A 126 9.37 16.05 -10.59
CA GLY A 126 9.56 14.78 -9.89
C GLY A 126 9.01 14.85 -8.45
N TRP A 127 8.47 13.73 -7.98
CA TRP A 127 8.01 13.61 -6.59
C TRP A 127 8.78 12.54 -5.85
N LYS A 128 8.79 12.64 -4.54
CA LYS A 128 9.24 11.59 -3.62
C LYS A 128 8.11 11.27 -2.66
N THR A 129 8.01 10.00 -2.32
CA THR A 129 6.92 9.54 -1.47
C THR A 129 7.39 8.51 -0.46
N THR A 130 6.66 8.50 0.66
CA THR A 130 6.65 7.41 1.63
C THR A 130 5.22 6.96 1.80
N SER A 131 4.95 5.70 1.49
CA SER A 131 3.67 5.02 1.68
C SER A 131 3.82 3.95 2.74
N VAL A 132 2.95 3.94 3.75
CA VAL A 132 2.91 2.91 4.79
C VAL A 132 1.67 2.06 4.58
N TYR A 133 1.88 0.75 4.56
CA TYR A 133 0.83 -0.25 4.42
C TYR A 133 0.73 -1.09 5.68
N ASN A 134 -0.49 -1.50 6.03
CA ASN A 134 -0.74 -2.47 7.08
C ASN A 134 -1.51 -3.68 6.50
N TRP A 135 -1.10 -4.87 6.93
CA TRP A 135 -1.82 -6.11 6.63
C TRP A 135 -2.93 -6.32 7.65
N LYS A 136 -4.15 -6.33 7.17
CA LYS A 136 -5.35 -6.54 7.99
C LYS A 136 -6.41 -7.26 7.14
N ASP A 137 -7.10 -8.22 7.74
CA ASP A 137 -8.21 -8.94 7.11
C ASP A 137 -7.86 -9.55 5.74
N GLY A 138 -6.65 -10.15 5.65
CA GLY A 138 -6.18 -10.85 4.47
C GLY A 138 -5.69 -9.97 3.32
N LYS A 139 -5.46 -8.68 3.53
CA LYS A 139 -5.00 -7.74 2.48
C LYS A 139 -4.13 -6.62 3.04
N TRP A 140 -3.27 -6.08 2.19
CA TRP A 140 -2.55 -4.84 2.43
C TRP A 140 -3.46 -3.65 2.18
N ARG A 141 -3.40 -2.65 3.08
CA ARG A 141 -4.07 -1.35 2.95
C ARG A 141 -3.09 -0.23 3.27
N GLN A 142 -3.11 0.82 2.47
CA GLN A 142 -2.34 2.02 2.75
C GLN A 142 -2.94 2.75 3.95
N VAL A 143 -2.13 2.96 4.99
CA VAL A 143 -2.54 3.64 6.24
C VAL A 143 -1.90 5.01 6.38
N HIS A 144 -0.89 5.30 5.57
CA HIS A 144 -0.25 6.62 5.51
C HIS A 144 0.35 6.85 4.13
N ALA A 145 0.25 8.09 3.64
CA ALA A 145 0.97 8.56 2.48
C ALA A 145 1.56 9.95 2.74
N HIS A 146 2.79 10.17 2.27
CA HIS A 146 3.44 11.47 2.27
C HIS A 146 4.07 11.73 0.90
N TRP A 147 3.57 12.73 0.22
CA TRP A 147 4.07 13.19 -1.08
C TRP A 147 4.77 14.54 -0.94
N SER A 148 5.88 14.71 -1.63
CA SER A 148 6.60 15.97 -1.68
C SER A 148 7.33 16.13 -3.02
N VAL A 149 7.49 17.38 -3.46
CA VAL A 149 8.21 17.72 -4.69
C VAL A 149 9.70 17.50 -4.49
N VAL A 150 10.39 16.99 -5.51
CA VAL A 150 11.85 17.00 -5.59
C VAL A 150 12.26 18.40 -6.05
N GLN A 151 12.87 19.17 -5.16
CA GLN A 151 13.43 20.47 -5.55
C GLN A 151 14.62 20.24 -6.47
N SER A 152 14.62 20.87 -7.66
CA SER A 152 15.82 21.00 -8.49
C SER A 152 16.82 21.93 -7.80
N GLU A 153 18.06 21.48 -7.70
CA GLU A 153 19.19 22.34 -7.28
C GLU A 153 19.45 23.49 -8.25
#